data_794dfe38c14633a6a47aeed34964969b
#
_entry.id   794dfe38c14633a6a47aeed34964969b
#
_cell.length_a   1.000
_cell.length_b   1.000
_cell.length_c   1.000
_cell.angle_alpha   90.00
_cell.angle_beta   90.00
_cell.angle_gamma   90.00
#
_symmetry.space_group_name_H-M   'P 1'
#
loop_
_entity.id
_entity.type
_entity.pdbx_description
1 polymer ?
#
loop_
_entity_poly.entity_id
_entity_poly.type
_entity_poly.pdbx_seq_one_letter_code
_entity_poly.pdbx_strand_id
1 'polypeptide(L)'
;IPPTANKPICLRSDAGTSILTSLNDNVLIDVEDAIRMNVSAMAVMLAIGDTEHEATTVANLYKAVDKGTRYGIPVMGVTAVGKDMARDARYFGLASRIAAENGANIVKTYYCDGFEKVAAACPVPIVIAGGKKLPELEALELCYNAINEGAAGVDMGRNVFQ
;
A
#
# COMPACT_ATOMS: atom_id res chain seq x y z
N ILE A 1 -16.78 1.86 12.78
CA ILE A 1 -15.92 2.95 12.28
C ILE A 1 -16.53 4.26 12.80
N PRO A 2 -15.75 5.15 13.42
CA PRO A 2 -16.30 6.43 13.86
C PRO A 2 -16.74 7.30 12.67
N PRO A 3 -17.65 8.26 12.88
CA PRO A 3 -18.04 9.21 11.83
C PRO A 3 -16.81 9.94 11.28
N THR A 4 -16.63 9.92 9.97
CA THR A 4 -15.42 10.45 9.31
C THR A 4 -15.62 11.86 8.75
N ALA A 5 -16.66 12.59 9.17
CA ALA A 5 -16.98 13.93 8.71
C ALA A 5 -16.98 14.05 7.17
N ASN A 6 -17.61 13.08 6.50
CA ASN A 6 -17.68 12.96 5.03
C ASN A 6 -16.33 12.78 4.32
N LYS A 7 -15.31 12.28 5.02
CA LYS A 7 -14.05 11.91 4.38
C LYS A 7 -14.12 10.48 3.84
N PRO A 8 -13.55 10.21 2.65
CA PRO A 8 -13.46 8.85 2.14
C PRO A 8 -12.56 8.00 3.04
N ILE A 9 -12.88 6.71 3.13
CA ILE A 9 -12.12 5.74 3.92
C ILE A 9 -11.49 4.72 2.97
N CYS A 10 -10.18 4.54 3.06
CA CYS A 10 -9.50 3.37 2.52
C CYS A 10 -9.30 2.38 3.68
N LEU A 11 -10.02 1.25 3.63
CA LEU A 11 -10.02 0.25 4.69
C LEU A 11 -8.90 -0.76 4.52
N ARG A 12 -8.01 -0.92 5.49
CA ARG A 12 -7.11 -2.06 5.55
C ARG A 12 -7.93 -3.32 5.79
N SER A 13 -7.93 -4.26 4.82
CA SER A 13 -8.79 -5.44 4.81
C SER A 13 -8.09 -6.71 5.25
N ASP A 14 -6.76 -6.67 5.34
CA ASP A 14 -5.92 -7.78 5.78
C ASP A 14 -5.23 -7.47 7.11
N ALA A 15 -4.91 -8.52 7.84
CA ALA A 15 -4.15 -8.47 9.10
C ALA A 15 -3.52 -9.84 9.39
N GLY A 16 -2.63 -9.88 10.36
CA GLY A 16 -1.96 -11.11 10.82
C GLY A 16 -0.50 -10.87 11.19
N THR A 17 0.09 -9.82 10.67
CA THR A 17 1.48 -9.43 10.96
C THR A 17 1.57 -8.62 12.25
N SER A 18 2.53 -8.95 13.10
CA SER A 18 2.94 -8.18 14.27
C SER A 18 4.44 -7.89 14.21
N ILE A 19 4.95 -7.13 15.18
CA ILE A 19 6.39 -6.90 15.32
C ILE A 19 7.19 -8.18 15.61
N LEU A 20 6.52 -9.25 16.01
CA LEU A 20 7.12 -10.54 16.38
C LEU A 20 7.03 -11.57 15.26
N THR A 21 6.27 -11.32 14.21
CA THR A 21 6.01 -12.29 13.14
C THR A 21 6.54 -11.81 11.79
N SER A 22 6.62 -12.73 10.83
CA SER A 22 6.85 -12.42 9.42
C SER A 22 5.61 -11.79 8.78
N LEU A 23 5.76 -11.29 7.54
CA LEU A 23 4.69 -10.62 6.78
C LEU A 23 3.62 -11.62 6.30
N ASN A 24 2.82 -12.13 7.23
CA ASN A 24 1.77 -13.13 6.98
C ASN A 24 0.39 -12.54 7.23
N ASP A 25 -0.04 -11.63 6.36
CA ASP A 25 -1.36 -11.05 6.44
C ASP A 25 -2.37 -11.86 5.62
N ASN A 26 -3.56 -12.04 6.17
CA ASN A 26 -4.69 -12.66 5.51
C ASN A 26 -5.83 -11.65 5.36
N VAL A 27 -6.60 -11.75 4.28
CA VAL A 27 -7.79 -10.93 4.10
C VAL A 27 -8.85 -11.40 5.11
N LEU A 28 -9.22 -10.51 6.02
CA LEU A 28 -10.17 -10.76 7.12
C LEU A 28 -11.51 -10.07 6.92
N ILE A 29 -11.56 -9.04 6.07
CA ILE A 29 -12.78 -8.27 5.78
C ILE A 29 -13.09 -8.43 4.30
N ASP A 30 -14.27 -8.97 4.02
CA ASP A 30 -14.73 -9.14 2.64
C ASP A 30 -15.29 -7.83 2.05
N VAL A 31 -15.39 -7.76 0.74
CA VAL A 31 -15.87 -6.58 0.01
C VAL A 31 -17.30 -6.21 0.42
N GLU A 32 -18.16 -7.18 0.63
CA GLU A 32 -19.54 -6.96 1.07
C GLU A 32 -19.63 -6.30 2.44
N ASP A 33 -18.73 -6.66 3.36
CA ASP A 33 -18.66 -6.03 4.68
C ASP A 33 -18.02 -4.62 4.58
N ALA A 34 -17.04 -4.44 3.71
CA ALA A 34 -16.46 -3.13 3.41
C ALA A 34 -17.53 -2.15 2.86
N ILE A 35 -18.41 -2.62 1.97
CA ILE A 35 -19.54 -1.84 1.45
C ILE A 35 -20.50 -1.44 2.59
N ARG A 36 -20.86 -2.37 3.50
CA ARG A 36 -21.70 -2.05 4.66
C ARG A 36 -21.07 -1.02 5.59
N MET A 37 -19.75 -0.95 5.63
CA MET A 37 -18.99 0.07 6.38
C MET A 37 -18.86 1.39 5.62
N ASN A 38 -19.43 1.51 4.42
CA ASN A 38 -19.37 2.69 3.56
C ASN A 38 -17.93 3.13 3.25
N VAL A 39 -17.05 2.18 2.93
CA VAL A 39 -15.67 2.49 2.54
C VAL A 39 -15.58 2.92 1.08
N SER A 40 -14.60 3.73 0.76
CA SER A 40 -14.34 4.22 -0.60
C SER A 40 -13.30 3.38 -1.34
N ALA A 41 -12.47 2.64 -0.61
CA ALA A 41 -11.45 1.74 -1.15
C ALA A 41 -11.06 0.69 -0.10
N MET A 42 -10.43 -0.39 -0.56
CA MET A 42 -9.79 -1.39 0.30
C MET A 42 -8.27 -1.35 0.11
N ALA A 43 -7.52 -1.73 1.14
CA ALA A 43 -6.06 -1.87 1.08
C ALA A 43 -5.66 -3.29 1.49
N VAL A 44 -4.79 -3.92 0.71
CA VAL A 44 -4.28 -5.28 0.91
C VAL A 44 -2.78 -5.30 0.75
N MET A 45 -2.07 -5.98 1.65
CA MET A 45 -0.61 -6.09 1.61
C MET A 45 -0.15 -7.10 0.56
N LEU A 46 0.98 -6.76 -0.06
CA LEU A 46 1.73 -7.59 -0.99
C LEU A 46 3.18 -7.66 -0.52
N ALA A 47 3.63 -8.84 -0.07
CA ALA A 47 4.98 -9.09 0.44
C ALA A 47 5.83 -9.75 -0.65
N ILE A 48 6.61 -8.95 -1.39
CA ILE A 48 7.49 -9.45 -2.45
C ILE A 48 8.87 -9.79 -1.88
N GLY A 49 9.38 -10.98 -2.26
CA GLY A 49 10.65 -11.50 -1.77
C GLY A 49 10.58 -12.16 -0.39
N ASP A 50 9.39 -12.30 0.18
CA ASP A 50 9.13 -13.17 1.33
C ASP A 50 8.78 -14.56 0.81
N THR A 51 9.75 -15.47 0.82
CA THR A 51 9.61 -16.80 0.19
C THR A 51 8.50 -17.65 0.80
N GLU A 52 8.10 -17.39 2.03
CA GLU A 52 7.06 -18.13 2.74
C GLU A 52 5.66 -17.58 2.43
N HIS A 53 5.52 -16.25 2.30
CA HIS A 53 4.21 -15.60 2.27
C HIS A 53 3.89 -14.86 0.96
N GLU A 54 4.84 -14.74 0.05
CA GLU A 54 4.65 -14.04 -1.22
C GLU A 54 3.43 -14.55 -1.97
N ALA A 55 3.37 -15.87 -2.21
CA ALA A 55 2.26 -16.46 -2.98
C ALA A 55 0.89 -16.23 -2.32
N THR A 56 0.83 -16.27 -0.99
CA THR A 56 -0.41 -16.00 -0.23
C THR A 56 -0.85 -14.55 -0.37
N THR A 57 0.09 -13.60 -0.21
CA THR A 57 -0.25 -12.17 -0.29
C THR A 57 -0.59 -11.73 -1.72
N VAL A 58 0.06 -12.30 -2.74
CA VAL A 58 -0.31 -12.12 -4.15
C VAL A 58 -1.73 -12.63 -4.40
N ALA A 59 -2.05 -13.85 -3.93
CA ALA A 59 -3.39 -14.41 -4.08
C ALA A 59 -4.46 -13.60 -3.34
N ASN A 60 -4.14 -13.05 -2.17
CA ASN A 60 -5.03 -12.18 -1.41
C ASN A 60 -5.34 -10.88 -2.16
N LEU A 61 -4.30 -10.23 -2.72
CA LEU A 61 -4.49 -9.02 -3.52
C LEU A 61 -5.38 -9.31 -4.73
N TYR A 62 -5.06 -10.38 -5.48
CA TYR A 62 -5.83 -10.76 -6.67
C TYR A 62 -7.31 -11.02 -6.35
N LYS A 63 -7.61 -11.77 -5.28
CA LYS A 63 -8.99 -12.03 -4.84
C LYS A 63 -9.73 -10.75 -4.44
N ALA A 64 -9.05 -9.85 -3.73
CA ALA A 64 -9.64 -8.57 -3.34
C ALA A 64 -9.94 -7.70 -4.57
N VAL A 65 -9.02 -7.67 -5.56
CA VAL A 65 -9.21 -6.94 -6.82
C VAL A 65 -10.37 -7.54 -7.64
N ASP A 66 -10.44 -8.86 -7.79
CA ASP A 66 -11.54 -9.52 -8.54
C ASP A 66 -12.90 -9.19 -7.93
N LYS A 67 -13.04 -9.31 -6.61
CA LYS A 67 -14.27 -8.93 -5.92
C LYS A 67 -14.52 -7.42 -5.98
N GLY A 68 -13.51 -6.59 -5.68
CA GLY A 68 -13.62 -5.14 -5.72
C GLY A 68 -14.11 -4.64 -7.08
N THR A 69 -13.59 -5.21 -8.17
CA THR A 69 -14.02 -4.87 -9.53
C THR A 69 -15.51 -5.14 -9.75
N ARG A 70 -16.04 -6.25 -9.24
CA ARG A 70 -17.48 -6.59 -9.37
C ARG A 70 -18.40 -5.59 -8.67
N TYR A 71 -17.93 -5.00 -7.58
CA TYR A 71 -18.72 -4.06 -6.76
C TYR A 71 -18.34 -2.59 -6.96
N GLY A 72 -17.35 -2.30 -7.82
CA GLY A 72 -16.88 -0.93 -8.05
C GLY A 72 -16.07 -0.35 -6.87
N ILE A 73 -15.48 -1.19 -6.02
CA ILE A 73 -14.61 -0.79 -4.90
C ILE A 73 -13.14 -0.91 -5.34
N PRO A 74 -12.41 0.19 -5.46
CA PRO A 74 -11.00 0.14 -5.83
C PRO A 74 -10.14 -0.49 -4.72
N VAL A 75 -9.08 -1.18 -5.12
CA VAL A 75 -8.14 -1.84 -4.21
C VAL A 75 -6.77 -1.20 -4.32
N MET A 76 -6.20 -0.84 -3.18
CA MET A 76 -4.82 -0.38 -3.03
C MET A 76 -3.92 -1.58 -2.67
N GLY A 77 -2.91 -1.84 -3.49
CA GLY A 77 -1.83 -2.77 -3.15
C GLY A 77 -0.80 -2.09 -2.25
N VAL A 78 -0.63 -2.57 -1.02
CA VAL A 78 0.36 -2.05 -0.08
C VAL A 78 1.60 -2.92 -0.16
N THR A 79 2.66 -2.43 -0.80
CA THR A 79 3.87 -3.23 -1.00
C THR A 79 4.76 -3.27 0.24
N ALA A 80 5.27 -4.45 0.52
CA ALA A 80 6.38 -4.68 1.44
C ALA A 80 7.41 -5.55 0.73
N VAL A 81 8.68 -5.27 0.94
CA VAL A 81 9.78 -6.12 0.45
C VAL A 81 10.32 -6.98 1.58
N GLY A 82 10.74 -8.19 1.27
CA GLY A 82 11.28 -9.14 2.23
C GLY A 82 12.48 -8.58 3.01
N LYS A 83 12.75 -9.16 4.17
CA LYS A 83 13.80 -8.67 5.09
C LYS A 83 15.19 -8.68 4.46
N ASP A 84 15.44 -9.63 3.55
CA ASP A 84 16.73 -9.83 2.88
C ASP A 84 16.85 -9.02 1.57
N MET A 85 15.82 -8.27 1.19
CA MET A 85 15.84 -7.44 0.00
C MET A 85 16.26 -6.01 0.31
N ALA A 86 17.01 -5.40 -0.59
CA ALA A 86 17.37 -4.00 -0.49
C ALA A 86 16.12 -3.11 -0.57
N ARG A 87 16.12 -2.01 0.19
CA ARG A 87 15.04 -1.01 0.16
C ARG A 87 15.41 0.10 -0.80
N ASP A 88 15.42 -0.22 -2.08
CA ASP A 88 15.86 0.66 -3.15
C ASP A 88 14.82 0.74 -4.29
N ALA A 89 15.09 1.61 -5.26
CA ALA A 89 14.20 1.85 -6.39
C ALA A 89 13.95 0.61 -7.24
N ARG A 90 14.91 -0.33 -7.32
CA ARG A 90 14.76 -1.56 -8.10
C ARG A 90 13.67 -2.45 -7.51
N TYR A 91 13.75 -2.73 -6.21
CA TYR A 91 12.81 -3.65 -5.56
C TYR A 91 11.47 -3.00 -5.27
N PHE A 92 11.43 -1.70 -4.93
CA PHE A 92 10.17 -0.99 -4.80
C PHE A 92 9.46 -0.84 -6.14
N GLY A 93 10.21 -0.59 -7.23
CA GLY A 93 9.66 -0.57 -8.59
C GLY A 93 9.09 -1.94 -8.99
N LEU A 94 9.83 -3.03 -8.73
CA LEU A 94 9.36 -4.39 -8.98
C LEU A 94 8.06 -4.70 -8.21
N ALA A 95 8.05 -4.46 -6.90
CA ALA A 95 6.88 -4.74 -6.07
C ALA A 95 5.66 -3.89 -6.47
N SER A 96 5.88 -2.61 -6.79
CA SER A 96 4.82 -1.71 -7.27
C SER A 96 4.26 -2.17 -8.61
N ARG A 97 5.11 -2.61 -9.53
CA ARG A 97 4.70 -3.15 -10.82
C ARG A 97 3.90 -4.44 -10.68
N ILE A 98 4.35 -5.36 -9.83
CA ILE A 98 3.62 -6.61 -9.55
C ILE A 98 2.24 -6.29 -8.98
N ALA A 99 2.13 -5.35 -8.04
CA ALA A 99 0.84 -4.94 -7.49
C ALA A 99 -0.10 -4.41 -8.58
N ALA A 100 0.39 -3.53 -9.45
CA ALA A 100 -0.38 -2.96 -10.55
C ALA A 100 -0.80 -4.02 -11.59
N GLU A 101 0.10 -4.93 -11.96
CA GLU A 101 -0.18 -6.01 -12.90
C GLU A 101 -1.17 -7.06 -12.34
N ASN A 102 -1.26 -7.19 -11.01
CA ASN A 102 -2.32 -7.95 -10.35
C ASN A 102 -3.63 -7.17 -10.18
N GLY A 103 -3.74 -6.00 -10.78
CA GLY A 103 -4.98 -5.21 -10.89
C GLY A 103 -5.21 -4.21 -9.77
N ALA A 104 -4.24 -3.93 -8.92
CA ALA A 104 -4.36 -2.85 -7.95
C ALA A 104 -4.64 -1.51 -8.66
N ASN A 105 -5.60 -0.74 -8.18
CA ASN A 105 -5.97 0.56 -8.74
C ASN A 105 -5.07 1.69 -8.25
N ILE A 106 -4.44 1.49 -7.10
CA ILE A 106 -3.48 2.39 -6.46
C ILE A 106 -2.41 1.50 -5.81
N VAL A 107 -1.17 1.98 -5.77
CA VAL A 107 -0.09 1.30 -5.04
C VAL A 107 0.43 2.19 -3.93
N LYS A 108 0.62 1.62 -2.75
CA LYS A 108 1.33 2.25 -1.64
C LYS A 108 2.68 1.60 -1.46
N THR A 109 3.75 2.39 -1.52
CA THR A 109 5.14 1.93 -1.32
C THR A 109 5.93 2.93 -0.49
N TYR A 110 7.23 2.68 -0.28
CA TYR A 110 8.11 3.60 0.43
C TYR A 110 8.85 4.52 -0.53
N TYR A 111 9.16 5.72 -0.06
CA TYR A 111 10.08 6.62 -0.74
C TYR A 111 11.52 6.11 -0.61
N CYS A 112 12.32 6.30 -1.65
CA CYS A 112 13.74 5.94 -1.70
C CYS A 112 14.48 6.84 -2.71
N ASP A 113 15.79 6.82 -2.68
CA ASP A 113 16.60 7.49 -3.69
C ASP A 113 16.27 6.97 -5.10
N GLY A 114 16.06 7.88 -6.04
CA GLY A 114 15.68 7.55 -7.41
C GLY A 114 14.22 7.10 -7.54
N PHE A 115 13.33 7.66 -6.71
CA PHE A 115 11.90 7.30 -6.70
C PHE A 115 11.21 7.56 -8.04
N GLU A 116 11.70 8.48 -8.85
CA GLU A 116 11.23 8.70 -10.22
C GLU A 116 11.22 7.41 -11.08
N LYS A 117 12.16 6.48 -10.79
CA LYS A 117 12.22 5.17 -11.47
C LYS A 117 11.11 4.24 -10.97
N VAL A 118 10.78 4.33 -9.68
CA VAL A 118 9.66 3.58 -9.09
C VAL A 118 8.34 4.07 -9.69
N ALA A 119 8.15 5.39 -9.74
CA ALA A 119 6.96 6.00 -10.33
C ALA A 119 6.83 5.64 -11.82
N ALA A 120 7.91 5.73 -12.58
CA ALA A 120 7.91 5.38 -14.01
C ALA A 120 7.64 3.88 -14.27
N ALA A 121 8.00 2.99 -13.33
CA ALA A 121 7.77 1.55 -13.46
C ALA A 121 6.32 1.13 -13.17
N CYS A 122 5.52 1.96 -12.50
CA CYS A 122 4.17 1.63 -12.06
C CYS A 122 3.11 2.35 -12.90
N PRO A 123 2.23 1.63 -13.61
CA PRO A 123 1.24 2.24 -14.50
C PRO A 123 0.00 2.80 -13.78
N VAL A 124 -0.08 2.68 -12.46
CA VAL A 124 -1.18 3.22 -11.63
C VAL A 124 -0.66 4.24 -10.63
N PRO A 125 -1.50 5.12 -10.09
CA PRO A 125 -1.08 6.10 -9.08
C PRO A 125 -0.35 5.45 -7.90
N ILE A 126 0.77 6.04 -7.47
CA ILE A 126 1.51 5.63 -6.29
C ILE A 126 1.32 6.65 -5.18
N VAL A 127 1.06 6.17 -3.96
CA VAL A 127 1.14 6.96 -2.74
C VAL A 127 2.30 6.45 -1.87
N ILE A 128 3.04 7.37 -1.24
CA ILE A 128 4.17 6.96 -0.40
C ILE A 128 3.76 6.78 1.06
N ALA A 129 4.32 5.76 1.69
CA ALA A 129 4.17 5.51 3.12
C ALA A 129 5.12 6.40 3.92
N GLY A 130 4.65 6.96 5.03
CA GLY A 130 5.45 7.84 5.90
C GLY A 130 6.58 7.14 6.67
N GLY A 131 6.57 5.82 6.75
CA GLY A 131 7.62 5.08 7.44
C GLY A 131 7.68 5.36 8.94
N LYS A 132 8.90 5.55 9.47
CA LYS A 132 9.13 5.95 10.87
C LYS A 132 8.74 7.41 11.07
N LYS A 133 8.46 7.79 12.34
CA LYS A 133 8.31 9.20 12.68
C LYS A 133 9.63 9.94 12.41
N LEU A 134 9.54 11.06 11.73
CA LEU A 134 10.61 11.99 11.40
C LEU A 134 10.38 13.34 12.09
N PRO A 135 11.40 14.17 12.23
CA PRO A 135 11.22 15.60 12.48
C PRO A 135 10.29 16.22 11.44
N GLU A 136 9.50 17.21 11.84
CA GLU A 136 8.43 17.77 10.99
C GLU A 136 8.94 18.27 9.62
N LEU A 137 10.06 19.00 9.61
CA LEU A 137 10.65 19.49 8.37
C LEU A 137 11.07 18.35 7.43
N GLU A 138 11.73 17.33 7.97
CA GLU A 138 12.15 16.16 7.19
C GLU A 138 10.94 15.39 6.61
N ALA A 139 9.84 15.29 7.37
CA ALA A 139 8.61 14.68 6.88
C ALA A 139 7.99 15.48 5.74
N LEU A 140 8.01 16.82 5.82
CA LEU A 140 7.53 17.70 4.74
C LEU A 140 8.43 17.65 3.50
N GLU A 141 9.75 17.64 3.69
CA GLU A 141 10.72 17.48 2.59
C GLU A 141 10.55 16.13 1.88
N LEU A 142 10.32 15.05 2.64
CA LEU A 142 10.04 13.74 2.06
C LEU A 142 8.76 13.76 1.21
N CYS A 143 7.69 14.41 1.69
CA CYS A 143 6.46 14.58 0.91
C CYS A 143 6.71 15.37 -0.37
N TYR A 144 7.42 16.51 -0.26
CA TYR A 144 7.72 17.37 -1.39
C TYR A 144 8.52 16.63 -2.47
N ASN A 145 9.58 15.94 -2.06
CA ASN A 145 10.43 15.17 -2.98
C ASN A 145 9.64 14.05 -3.65
N ALA A 146 8.87 13.28 -2.88
CA ALA A 146 8.07 12.20 -3.43
C ALA A 146 7.07 12.67 -4.50
N ILE A 147 6.38 13.79 -4.25
CA ILE A 147 5.45 14.37 -5.24
C ILE A 147 6.19 14.85 -6.49
N ASN A 148 7.32 15.54 -6.33
CA ASN A 148 8.12 15.99 -7.46
C ASN A 148 8.68 14.84 -8.31
N GLU A 149 8.94 13.69 -7.69
CA GLU A 149 9.46 12.49 -8.36
C GLU A 149 8.34 11.56 -8.86
N GLY A 150 7.08 11.98 -8.79
CA GLY A 150 5.97 11.32 -9.47
C GLY A 150 4.98 10.57 -8.56
N ALA A 151 5.06 10.70 -7.24
CA ALA A 151 4.01 10.19 -6.37
C ALA A 151 2.73 11.00 -6.56
N ALA A 152 1.58 10.32 -6.55
CA ALA A 152 0.26 10.94 -6.61
C ALA A 152 -0.21 11.48 -5.24
N GLY A 153 0.44 11.07 -4.16
CA GLY A 153 0.08 11.48 -2.82
C GLY A 153 0.92 10.82 -1.74
N VAL A 154 0.54 11.10 -0.49
CA VAL A 154 1.18 10.54 0.70
C VAL A 154 0.14 9.90 1.63
N ASP A 155 0.52 8.81 2.28
CA ASP A 155 -0.30 8.10 3.26
C ASP A 155 0.53 7.93 4.54
N MET A 156 0.49 8.97 5.39
CA MET A 156 1.29 9.10 6.60
C MET A 156 0.42 9.06 7.85
N GLY A 157 0.70 8.14 8.76
CA GLY A 157 0.08 8.08 10.08
C GLY A 157 0.94 8.81 11.11
N ARG A 158 2.05 8.17 11.51
CA ARG A 158 2.90 8.63 12.62
C ARG A 158 3.46 10.06 12.44
N ASN A 159 3.72 10.47 11.23
CA ASN A 159 4.22 11.81 10.93
C ASN A 159 3.13 12.91 10.97
N VAL A 160 1.86 12.54 11.14
CA VAL A 160 0.73 13.48 11.18
C VAL A 160 0.12 13.60 12.56
N PHE A 161 -0.01 12.47 13.30
CA PHE A 161 -0.77 12.47 14.55
C PHE A 161 -0.04 11.86 15.77
N GLN A 162 1.30 11.68 15.72
CA GLN A 162 2.10 11.29 16.89
C GLN A 162 3.09 12.36 17.32
#